data_d72883e19a4d02ee1b4e8425ded37e80
#
_entry.id   d72883e19a4d02ee1b4e8425ded37e80
#
_cell.length_a   1.000
_cell.length_b   1.000
_cell.length_c   1.000
_cell.angle_alpha   90.00
_cell.angle_beta   90.00
_cell.angle_gamma   90.00
#
_symmetry.space_group_name_H-M   'P 1'
#
loop_
_entity.id
_entity.type
_entity.pdbx_description
1 polymer ?
#
loop_
_entity_poly.entity_id
_entity_poly.type
_entity_poly.pdbx_seq_one_letter_code
_entity_poly.pdbx_strand_id
1 'polypeptide(L)'
;MGETKIIISADIGGTNSRFALIDENYRILKSITRPTILYKKDEFIISIINAIRDIGGSFENIIGLSLGIPGPIKDGGYVIDLPNIHIQDIPLGDILRKEFSLPVFIRNDAEMACFAEAILGSGKNYNRVFFITISTGLGGALVTNKTFDETPIEIGHTPYIYKGEVKFYEYFASGTGLTNLAKMYGFEVASSQQFFNLVTNKNPRALVAYNEWLNILGDFLNFIKEKHQPEIIAITGGVFKSKHIFWKDLLLRHPDLNLQECFFDQNAGLIGSASYGFTMLTN
;
A
#
# COMPACT_ATOMS: atom_id res chain seq x y z
N MET A 1 -15.82 -13.62 -30.68
CA MET A 1 -15.36 -12.80 -29.54
C MET A 1 -14.33 -13.66 -28.83
N GLY A 2 -13.11 -13.16 -28.61
CA GLY A 2 -12.11 -13.91 -27.86
C GLY A 2 -12.58 -14.13 -26.43
N GLU A 3 -12.16 -15.22 -25.82
CA GLU A 3 -12.46 -15.50 -24.41
C GLU A 3 -11.81 -14.44 -23.51
N THR A 4 -12.57 -13.89 -22.55
CA THR A 4 -12.08 -12.85 -21.62
C THR A 4 -10.96 -13.42 -20.76
N LYS A 5 -9.77 -12.85 -20.82
CA LYS A 5 -8.62 -13.25 -20.01
C LYS A 5 -8.79 -12.76 -18.57
N ILE A 6 -8.47 -13.61 -17.60
CA ILE A 6 -8.65 -13.33 -16.16
C ILE A 6 -7.33 -13.57 -15.43
N ILE A 7 -7.00 -12.68 -14.51
CA ILE A 7 -5.95 -12.88 -13.51
C ILE A 7 -6.61 -13.07 -12.14
N ILE A 8 -6.14 -14.06 -11.36
CA ILE A 8 -6.37 -14.06 -9.92
C ILE A 8 -5.37 -13.10 -9.29
N SER A 9 -5.92 -12.03 -8.78
CA SER A 9 -5.18 -11.00 -8.05
C SER A 9 -5.32 -11.19 -6.56
N ALA A 10 -4.25 -10.97 -5.78
CA ALA A 10 -4.31 -10.94 -4.34
C ALA A 10 -3.61 -9.70 -3.77
N ASP A 11 -4.14 -9.25 -2.63
CA ASP A 11 -3.58 -8.20 -1.80
C ASP A 11 -3.54 -8.72 -0.36
N ILE A 12 -2.34 -9.10 0.08
CA ILE A 12 -2.10 -9.75 1.35
C ILE A 12 -1.71 -8.69 2.38
N GLY A 13 -2.58 -8.45 3.33
CA GLY A 13 -2.29 -7.55 4.45
C GLY A 13 -2.02 -8.30 5.75
N GLY A 14 -1.56 -7.59 6.77
CA GLY A 14 -1.28 -8.18 8.10
C GLY A 14 -2.52 -8.67 8.86
N THR A 15 -3.71 -8.18 8.54
CA THR A 15 -4.97 -8.58 9.21
C THR A 15 -5.88 -9.38 8.29
N ASN A 16 -6.00 -8.95 7.03
CA ASN A 16 -6.85 -9.58 6.03
C ASN A 16 -6.09 -9.74 4.73
N SER A 17 -6.36 -10.84 4.05
CA SER A 17 -5.92 -11.15 2.71
C SER A 17 -7.12 -11.08 1.78
N ARG A 18 -7.02 -10.31 0.70
CA ARG A 18 -8.07 -10.13 -0.29
C ARG A 18 -7.66 -10.80 -1.59
N PHE A 19 -8.62 -11.47 -2.24
CA PHE A 19 -8.41 -12.13 -3.53
C PHE A 19 -9.51 -11.70 -4.48
N ALA A 20 -9.19 -11.52 -5.76
CA ALA A 20 -10.14 -11.12 -6.77
C ALA A 20 -9.87 -11.79 -8.11
N LEU A 21 -10.94 -12.07 -8.87
CA LEU A 21 -10.89 -12.35 -10.30
C LEU A 21 -11.02 -11.02 -11.03
N ILE A 22 -10.03 -10.68 -11.82
CA ILE A 22 -9.96 -9.39 -12.53
C ILE A 22 -9.75 -9.67 -14.02
N ASP A 23 -10.62 -9.09 -14.84
CA ASP A 23 -10.55 -9.24 -16.29
C ASP A 23 -9.54 -8.27 -16.93
N GLU A 24 -9.27 -8.43 -18.21
CA GLU A 24 -8.36 -7.60 -19.00
C GLU A 24 -8.78 -6.13 -19.14
N ASN A 25 -10.01 -5.79 -18.74
CA ASN A 25 -10.50 -4.42 -18.62
C ASN A 25 -10.42 -3.90 -17.17
N TYR A 26 -9.71 -4.62 -16.31
CA TYR A 26 -9.51 -4.32 -14.89
C TYR A 26 -10.80 -4.27 -14.05
N ARG A 27 -11.85 -4.97 -14.49
CA ARG A 27 -13.10 -5.11 -13.73
C ARG A 27 -12.97 -6.26 -12.76
N ILE A 28 -13.32 -6.02 -11.50
CA ILE A 28 -13.41 -7.05 -10.46
C ILE A 28 -14.69 -7.86 -10.71
N LEU A 29 -14.54 -9.11 -11.16
CA LEU A 29 -15.64 -10.01 -11.46
C LEU A 29 -16.16 -10.70 -10.19
N LYS A 30 -15.24 -11.05 -9.27
CA LYS A 30 -15.51 -11.68 -7.99
C LYS A 30 -14.42 -11.30 -7.00
N SER A 31 -14.75 -11.17 -5.74
CA SER A 31 -13.75 -10.98 -4.69
C SER A 31 -14.14 -11.72 -3.41
N ILE A 32 -13.11 -12.14 -2.66
CA ILE A 32 -13.25 -12.73 -1.33
C ILE A 32 -12.22 -12.12 -0.39
N THR A 33 -12.56 -12.08 0.89
CA THR A 33 -11.63 -11.68 1.95
C THR A 33 -11.51 -12.81 2.96
N ARG A 34 -10.29 -13.03 3.44
CA ARG A 34 -9.97 -14.02 4.47
C ARG A 34 -9.12 -13.36 5.55
N PRO A 35 -9.26 -13.75 6.82
CA PRO A 35 -8.28 -13.38 7.84
C PRO A 35 -6.90 -13.90 7.46
N THR A 36 -5.87 -13.07 7.67
CA THR A 36 -4.48 -13.48 7.42
C THR A 36 -4.00 -14.37 8.57
N ILE A 37 -3.40 -15.51 8.23
CA ILE A 37 -2.81 -16.42 9.21
C ILE A 37 -1.45 -15.86 9.65
N LEU A 38 -1.26 -15.68 10.94
CA LEU A 38 -0.03 -15.14 11.53
C LEU A 38 0.80 -16.25 12.18
N TYR A 39 2.13 -16.09 12.24
CA TYR A 39 3.09 -16.94 12.95
C TYR A 39 3.22 -18.39 12.45
N LYS A 40 2.40 -18.85 11.53
CA LYS A 40 2.30 -20.23 11.10
C LYS A 40 2.51 -20.34 9.59
N LYS A 41 3.75 -20.57 9.18
CA LYS A 41 4.17 -20.56 7.77
C LYS A 41 3.34 -21.49 6.89
N ASP A 42 3.21 -22.77 7.26
CA ASP A 42 2.52 -23.76 6.43
C ASP A 42 1.01 -23.48 6.33
N GLU A 43 0.38 -23.09 7.46
CA GLU A 43 -1.03 -22.70 7.48
C GLU A 43 -1.27 -21.43 6.64
N PHE A 44 -0.35 -20.47 6.66
CA PHE A 44 -0.41 -19.27 5.82
C PHE A 44 -0.38 -19.62 4.34
N ILE A 45 0.57 -20.45 3.91
CA ILE A 45 0.68 -20.93 2.52
C ILE A 45 -0.59 -21.67 2.09
N ILE A 46 -1.04 -22.61 2.91
CA ILE A 46 -2.27 -23.39 2.66
C ILE A 46 -3.49 -22.46 2.56
N SER A 47 -3.56 -21.42 3.39
CA SER A 47 -4.67 -20.46 3.35
C SER A 47 -4.73 -19.68 2.03
N ILE A 48 -3.57 -19.28 1.48
CA ILE A 48 -3.47 -18.66 0.16
C ILE A 48 -3.91 -19.62 -0.94
N ILE A 49 -3.39 -20.85 -0.94
CA ILE A 49 -3.75 -21.87 -1.94
C ILE A 49 -5.27 -22.13 -1.93
N ASN A 50 -5.85 -22.30 -0.76
CA ASN A 50 -7.28 -22.54 -0.63
C ASN A 50 -8.11 -21.33 -1.11
N ALA A 51 -7.70 -20.11 -0.77
CA ALA A 51 -8.39 -18.91 -1.23
C ALA A 51 -8.34 -18.76 -2.76
N ILE A 52 -7.20 -19.09 -3.40
CA ILE A 52 -7.05 -19.11 -4.86
C ILE A 52 -7.98 -20.16 -5.49
N ARG A 53 -8.06 -21.36 -4.91
CA ARG A 53 -8.98 -22.42 -5.37
C ARG A 53 -10.44 -22.00 -5.23
N ASP A 54 -10.82 -21.44 -4.08
CA ASP A 54 -12.20 -21.02 -3.79
C ASP A 54 -12.68 -19.92 -4.74
N ILE A 55 -11.79 -18.98 -5.11
CA ILE A 55 -12.17 -17.90 -5.99
C ILE A 55 -12.13 -18.32 -7.46
N GLY A 56 -11.16 -19.14 -7.85
CA GLY A 56 -10.93 -19.58 -9.22
C GLY A 56 -11.89 -20.66 -9.71
N GLY A 57 -12.48 -21.43 -8.82
CA GLY A 57 -13.11 -22.75 -9.00
C GLY A 57 -13.94 -23.04 -10.25
N SER A 58 -14.60 -22.07 -10.87
CA SER A 58 -15.45 -22.28 -12.07
C SER A 58 -15.07 -21.41 -13.28
N PHE A 59 -13.93 -20.71 -13.23
CA PHE A 59 -13.49 -19.83 -14.31
C PHE A 59 -12.40 -20.51 -15.15
N GLU A 60 -12.67 -20.71 -16.44
CA GLU A 60 -11.77 -21.45 -17.35
C GLU A 60 -10.63 -20.56 -17.89
N ASN A 61 -10.78 -19.24 -17.96
CA ASN A 61 -9.85 -18.35 -18.64
C ASN A 61 -8.85 -17.65 -17.71
N ILE A 62 -8.45 -18.32 -16.63
CA ILE A 62 -7.42 -17.81 -15.73
C ILE A 62 -6.05 -18.00 -16.36
N ILE A 63 -5.37 -16.90 -16.66
CA ILE A 63 -4.09 -16.91 -17.37
C ILE A 63 -2.87 -16.70 -16.46
N GLY A 64 -3.07 -16.35 -15.19
CA GLY A 64 -1.99 -16.13 -14.22
C GLY A 64 -2.47 -15.72 -12.85
N LEU A 65 -1.52 -15.74 -11.91
CA LEU A 65 -1.67 -15.29 -10.54
C LEU A 65 -0.77 -14.07 -10.31
N SER A 66 -1.27 -13.04 -9.66
CA SER A 66 -0.47 -11.87 -9.30
C SER A 66 -0.82 -11.37 -7.90
N LEU A 67 0.20 -11.28 -7.02
CA LEU A 67 0.01 -11.05 -5.61
C LEU A 67 0.85 -9.84 -5.12
N GLY A 68 0.21 -8.92 -4.41
CA GLY A 68 0.85 -7.91 -3.57
C GLY A 68 0.99 -8.45 -2.14
N ILE A 69 2.22 -8.43 -1.60
CA ILE A 69 2.54 -9.00 -0.29
C ILE A 69 3.43 -8.00 0.48
N PRO A 70 3.22 -7.78 1.79
CA PRO A 70 4.06 -6.87 2.56
C PRO A 70 5.50 -7.40 2.68
N GLY A 71 6.45 -6.49 2.86
CA GLY A 71 7.86 -6.81 3.06
C GLY A 71 8.67 -7.03 1.78
N PRO A 72 9.95 -7.38 1.92
CA PRO A 72 10.88 -7.53 0.82
C PRO A 72 10.69 -8.84 0.06
N ILE A 73 10.62 -8.74 -1.26
CA ILE A 73 10.44 -9.86 -2.19
C ILE A 73 11.65 -9.91 -3.12
N LYS A 74 12.24 -11.09 -3.30
CA LYS A 74 13.26 -11.38 -4.33
C LYS A 74 12.63 -11.88 -5.62
N ASP A 75 13.43 -11.91 -6.68
CA ASP A 75 13.05 -12.45 -7.97
C ASP A 75 12.42 -13.85 -7.84
N GLY A 76 11.49 -14.13 -8.74
CA GLY A 76 10.74 -15.38 -8.70
C GLY A 76 9.66 -15.43 -7.63
N GLY A 77 9.45 -14.38 -6.83
CA GLY A 77 8.45 -14.33 -5.79
C GLY A 77 8.88 -15.05 -4.51
N TYR A 78 10.16 -15.00 -4.18
CA TYR A 78 10.68 -15.46 -2.89
C TYR A 78 10.45 -14.37 -1.84
N VAL A 79 9.65 -14.67 -0.84
CA VAL A 79 9.34 -13.78 0.28
C VAL A 79 10.44 -13.90 1.33
N ILE A 80 11.18 -12.80 1.57
CA ILE A 80 12.27 -12.80 2.55
C ILE A 80 11.71 -12.72 3.97
N ASP A 81 10.84 -11.73 4.21
CA ASP A 81 10.25 -11.48 5.51
C ASP A 81 8.87 -10.84 5.37
N LEU A 82 7.96 -11.21 6.25
CA LEU A 82 6.62 -10.65 6.40
C LEU A 82 6.48 -10.05 7.81
N PRO A 83 6.96 -8.80 8.06
CA PRO A 83 7.11 -8.26 9.41
C PRO A 83 5.79 -8.28 10.21
N ASN A 84 4.67 -7.92 9.57
CA ASN A 84 3.35 -7.85 10.21
C ASN A 84 2.64 -9.22 10.32
N ILE A 85 3.20 -10.26 9.71
CA ILE A 85 2.66 -11.64 9.71
C ILE A 85 3.56 -12.56 10.52
N HIS A 86 4.80 -12.13 10.79
CA HIS A 86 5.84 -12.85 11.56
C HIS A 86 6.23 -14.19 10.92
N ILE A 87 6.40 -14.20 9.62
CA ILE A 87 6.82 -15.37 8.83
C ILE A 87 7.90 -14.90 7.85
N GLN A 88 8.89 -15.75 7.60
CA GLN A 88 10.02 -15.45 6.73
C GLN A 88 10.43 -16.66 5.88
N ASP A 89 11.24 -16.40 4.85
CA ASP A 89 11.87 -17.39 3.99
C ASP A 89 10.87 -18.32 3.28
N ILE A 90 9.95 -17.76 2.47
CA ILE A 90 8.94 -18.53 1.75
C ILE A 90 9.23 -18.48 0.24
N PRO A 91 9.50 -19.60 -0.43
CA PRO A 91 9.55 -19.68 -1.90
C PRO A 91 8.13 -19.70 -2.49
N LEU A 92 7.33 -18.67 -2.16
CA LEU A 92 5.90 -18.65 -2.43
C LEU A 92 5.61 -18.70 -3.94
N GLY A 93 6.39 -18.01 -4.75
CA GLY A 93 6.25 -18.05 -6.21
C GLY A 93 6.39 -19.45 -6.77
N ASP A 94 7.42 -20.22 -6.32
CA ASP A 94 7.64 -21.60 -6.77
C ASP A 94 6.53 -22.54 -6.31
N ILE A 95 6.10 -22.38 -5.06
CA ILE A 95 4.99 -23.16 -4.50
C ILE A 95 3.73 -22.96 -5.33
N LEU A 96 3.35 -21.70 -5.61
CA LEU A 96 2.14 -21.40 -6.36
C LEU A 96 2.24 -21.82 -7.84
N ARG A 97 3.40 -21.62 -8.49
CA ARG A 97 3.63 -22.12 -9.86
C ARG A 97 3.47 -23.62 -9.96
N LYS A 98 4.04 -24.36 -9.01
CA LYS A 98 3.91 -25.82 -8.96
C LYS A 98 2.48 -26.27 -8.72
N GLU A 99 1.76 -25.58 -7.83
CA GLU A 99 0.40 -25.96 -7.44
C GLU A 99 -0.63 -25.72 -8.53
N PHE A 100 -0.53 -24.57 -9.23
CA PHE A 100 -1.56 -24.14 -10.19
C PHE A 100 -1.15 -24.31 -11.65
N SER A 101 0.12 -24.59 -11.95
CA SER A 101 0.66 -24.65 -13.31
C SER A 101 0.38 -23.39 -14.11
N LEU A 102 0.40 -22.22 -13.45
CA LEU A 102 0.16 -20.90 -14.03
C LEU A 102 1.39 -19.99 -13.80
N PRO A 103 1.60 -18.98 -14.64
CA PRO A 103 2.52 -17.88 -14.35
C PRO A 103 2.14 -17.19 -13.02
N VAL A 104 3.16 -16.90 -12.20
CA VAL A 104 2.97 -16.28 -10.88
C VAL A 104 3.89 -15.09 -10.74
N PHE A 105 3.31 -13.94 -10.42
CA PHE A 105 3.98 -12.68 -10.19
C PHE A 105 3.73 -12.22 -8.76
N ILE A 106 4.80 -11.90 -8.02
CA ILE A 106 4.70 -11.45 -6.63
C ILE A 106 5.60 -10.23 -6.44
N ARG A 107 5.04 -9.18 -5.87
CA ARG A 107 5.73 -7.95 -5.51
C ARG A 107 5.26 -7.41 -4.16
N ASN A 108 5.94 -6.38 -3.68
CA ASN A 108 5.50 -5.67 -2.49
C ASN A 108 4.10 -5.03 -2.70
N ASP A 109 3.27 -5.00 -1.66
CA ASP A 109 1.90 -4.51 -1.68
C ASP A 109 1.81 -3.00 -2.03
N ALA A 110 2.71 -2.17 -1.48
CA ALA A 110 2.78 -0.75 -1.82
C ALA A 110 3.26 -0.52 -3.26
N GLU A 111 4.17 -1.36 -3.79
CA GLU A 111 4.57 -1.33 -5.20
C GLU A 111 3.37 -1.62 -6.10
N MET A 112 2.60 -2.67 -5.80
CA MET A 112 1.41 -3.02 -6.58
C MET A 112 0.37 -1.89 -6.55
N ALA A 113 0.12 -1.29 -5.38
CA ALA A 113 -0.79 -0.15 -5.27
C ALA A 113 -0.30 1.06 -6.07
N CYS A 114 1.00 1.36 -6.02
CA CYS A 114 1.62 2.40 -6.84
C CYS A 114 1.44 2.13 -8.34
N PHE A 115 1.59 0.88 -8.76
CA PHE A 115 1.44 0.48 -10.15
C PHE A 115 0.01 0.71 -10.65
N ALA A 116 -1.01 0.40 -9.83
CA ALA A 116 -2.41 0.73 -10.17
C ALA A 116 -2.58 2.21 -10.47
N GLU A 117 -2.08 3.06 -9.58
CA GLU A 117 -2.18 4.51 -9.73
C GLU A 117 -1.40 5.03 -10.94
N ALA A 118 -0.23 4.48 -11.20
CA ALA A 118 0.63 4.87 -12.32
C ALA A 118 0.10 4.43 -13.70
N ILE A 119 -0.60 3.28 -13.78
CA ILE A 119 -1.10 2.77 -15.06
C ILE A 119 -2.52 3.26 -15.35
N LEU A 120 -3.39 3.27 -14.35
CA LEU A 120 -4.83 3.41 -14.52
C LEU A 120 -5.45 4.54 -13.67
N GLY A 121 -4.77 4.94 -12.59
CA GLY A 121 -5.30 5.84 -11.58
C GLY A 121 -4.89 7.30 -11.75
N SER A 122 -4.69 7.96 -10.62
CA SER A 122 -4.35 9.39 -10.53
C SER A 122 -3.03 9.75 -11.22
N GLY A 123 -2.11 8.78 -11.30
CA GLY A 123 -0.78 8.92 -11.92
C GLY A 123 -0.70 8.57 -13.41
N LYS A 124 -1.79 8.16 -14.07
CA LYS A 124 -1.76 7.59 -15.44
C LYS A 124 -1.11 8.47 -16.51
N ASN A 125 -1.16 9.78 -16.34
CA ASN A 125 -0.63 10.77 -17.28
C ASN A 125 0.79 11.24 -16.92
N TYR A 126 1.41 10.67 -15.90
CA TYR A 126 2.72 11.03 -15.40
C TYR A 126 3.72 9.89 -15.59
N ASN A 127 4.98 10.23 -15.78
CA ASN A 127 6.05 9.24 -15.93
C ASN A 127 6.65 8.83 -14.58
N ARG A 128 6.57 9.70 -13.58
CA ARG A 128 7.18 9.48 -12.26
C ARG A 128 6.13 9.65 -11.17
N VAL A 129 5.59 8.53 -10.72
CA VAL A 129 4.47 8.46 -9.78
C VAL A 129 4.96 7.92 -8.44
N PHE A 130 4.84 8.71 -7.38
CA PHE A 130 5.07 8.25 -6.02
C PHE A 130 3.74 7.97 -5.32
N PHE A 131 3.64 6.81 -4.72
CA PHE A 131 2.47 6.39 -3.94
C PHE A 131 2.81 6.42 -2.45
N ILE A 132 1.89 6.90 -1.62
CA ILE A 132 2.00 6.90 -0.16
C ILE A 132 0.73 6.32 0.44
N THR A 133 0.89 5.40 1.38
CA THR A 133 -0.18 4.95 2.26
C THR A 133 0.10 5.39 3.69
N ILE A 134 -0.81 6.20 4.26
CA ILE A 134 -0.76 6.66 5.66
C ILE A 134 -1.80 5.87 6.44
N SER A 135 -1.36 4.76 7.05
CA SER A 135 -2.21 3.84 7.81
C SER A 135 -1.68 3.73 9.25
N THR A 136 -1.70 2.55 9.86
CA THR A 136 -1.01 2.30 11.14
C THR A 136 0.46 2.69 11.03
N GLY A 137 1.09 2.30 9.93
CA GLY A 137 2.43 2.72 9.50
C GLY A 137 2.40 3.71 8.34
N LEU A 138 3.54 3.89 7.71
CA LEU A 138 3.80 4.80 6.60
C LEU A 138 4.56 4.05 5.50
N GLY A 139 3.87 3.65 4.46
CA GLY A 139 4.45 2.95 3.31
C GLY A 139 4.46 3.81 2.06
N GLY A 140 5.26 3.43 1.08
CA GLY A 140 5.28 4.08 -0.22
C GLY A 140 6.10 3.33 -1.25
N ALA A 141 5.87 3.68 -2.51
CA ALA A 141 6.57 3.12 -3.66
C ALA A 141 6.69 4.15 -4.78
N LEU A 142 7.62 3.91 -5.68
CA LEU A 142 7.87 4.73 -6.87
C LEU A 142 7.73 3.87 -8.14
N VAL A 143 6.98 4.38 -9.09
CA VAL A 143 6.90 3.83 -10.46
C VAL A 143 7.41 4.89 -11.43
N THR A 144 8.39 4.51 -12.25
CA THR A 144 9.00 5.39 -13.26
C THR A 144 8.81 4.77 -14.64
N ASN A 145 8.25 5.56 -15.59
CA ASN A 145 8.00 5.10 -16.97
C ASN A 145 7.20 3.78 -17.03
N LYS A 146 6.19 3.63 -16.16
CA LYS A 146 5.35 2.44 -16.06
C LYS A 146 6.11 1.15 -15.66
N THR A 147 7.28 1.29 -15.04
CA THR A 147 8.09 0.19 -14.50
C THR A 147 8.45 0.45 -13.04
N PHE A 148 8.73 -0.60 -12.29
CA PHE A 148 9.24 -0.45 -10.93
C PHE A 148 10.72 -0.05 -10.93
N ASP A 149 11.13 0.74 -9.95
CA ASP A 149 12.53 0.89 -9.62
C ASP A 149 13.02 -0.41 -8.94
N GLU A 150 14.26 -0.81 -9.21
CA GLU A 150 14.81 -2.08 -8.72
C GLU A 150 14.99 -2.13 -7.18
N THR A 151 15.04 -0.96 -6.54
CA THR A 151 15.27 -0.86 -5.10
C THR A 151 13.96 -0.62 -4.37
N PRO A 152 13.49 -1.54 -3.52
CA PRO A 152 12.34 -1.31 -2.65
C PRO A 152 12.55 -0.09 -1.75
N ILE A 153 11.51 0.72 -1.57
CA ILE A 153 11.59 1.96 -0.81
C ILE A 153 10.89 1.78 0.54
N GLU A 154 11.65 1.59 1.61
CA GLU A 154 11.16 1.64 2.99
C GLU A 154 11.07 3.10 3.47
N ILE A 155 10.22 3.87 2.80
CA ILE A 155 10.16 5.34 2.93
C ILE A 155 9.79 5.79 4.35
N GLY A 156 8.94 5.05 5.05
CA GLY A 156 8.52 5.35 6.42
C GLY A 156 9.67 5.24 7.43
N HIS A 157 10.66 4.38 7.15
CA HIS A 157 11.85 4.19 7.97
C HIS A 157 12.98 5.19 7.64
N THR A 158 12.70 6.24 6.88
CA THR A 158 13.64 7.32 6.69
C THR A 158 13.87 8.06 8.01
N PRO A 159 15.15 8.26 8.44
CA PRO A 159 15.46 9.00 9.67
C PRO A 159 14.95 10.45 9.61
N TYR A 160 14.38 10.90 10.71
CA TYR A 160 13.92 12.26 10.93
C TYR A 160 14.41 12.78 12.28
N ILE A 161 15.01 13.97 12.29
CA ILE A 161 15.50 14.60 13.52
C ILE A 161 14.40 15.48 14.09
N TYR A 162 13.85 15.06 15.23
CA TYR A 162 12.81 15.79 15.93
C TYR A 162 13.27 16.20 17.35
N LYS A 163 13.36 17.51 17.59
CA LYS A 163 13.80 18.08 18.88
C LYS A 163 15.12 17.49 19.42
N GLY A 164 16.06 17.20 18.48
CA GLY A 164 17.37 16.64 18.82
C GLY A 164 17.43 15.10 18.95
N GLU A 165 16.30 14.41 18.82
CA GLU A 165 16.23 12.94 18.78
C GLU A 165 16.05 12.45 17.35
N VAL A 166 16.73 11.36 17.00
CA VAL A 166 16.55 10.68 15.73
C VAL A 166 15.46 9.63 15.87
N LYS A 167 14.41 9.75 15.07
CA LYS A 167 13.33 8.77 14.91
C LYS A 167 13.12 8.51 13.41
N PHE A 168 12.13 7.71 13.04
CA PHE A 168 11.68 7.57 11.66
C PHE A 168 10.48 8.48 11.38
N TYR A 169 10.28 8.89 10.13
CA TYR A 169 9.08 9.63 9.75
C TYR A 169 7.79 8.91 10.16
N GLU A 170 7.75 7.59 10.03
CA GLU A 170 6.61 6.77 10.45
C GLU A 170 6.21 6.98 11.91
N TYR A 171 7.18 7.21 12.80
CA TYR A 171 6.94 7.44 14.23
C TYR A 171 6.03 8.66 14.49
N PHE A 172 6.00 9.62 13.56
CA PHE A 172 5.24 10.86 13.69
C PHE A 172 4.13 11.01 12.63
N ALA A 173 4.40 10.66 11.37
CA ALA A 173 3.53 10.97 10.23
C ALA A 173 2.46 9.89 9.96
N SER A 174 2.54 8.72 10.60
CA SER A 174 1.58 7.63 10.46
C SER A 174 0.37 7.76 11.40
N GLY A 175 -0.57 6.82 11.33
CA GLY A 175 -1.68 6.72 12.29
C GLY A 175 -1.19 6.44 13.72
N THR A 176 -0.17 5.57 13.89
CA THR A 176 0.53 5.41 15.18
C THR A 176 1.24 6.72 15.57
N GLY A 177 1.79 7.44 14.62
CA GLY A 177 2.41 8.74 14.82
C GLY A 177 1.48 9.78 15.45
N LEU A 178 0.22 9.80 15.03
CA LEU A 178 -0.80 10.68 15.64
C LEU A 178 -1.03 10.33 17.12
N THR A 179 -1.02 9.04 17.49
CA THR A 179 -1.13 8.63 18.91
C THR A 179 0.12 8.97 19.70
N ASN A 180 1.30 8.87 19.10
CA ASN A 180 2.57 9.27 19.72
C ASN A 180 2.59 10.78 19.98
N LEU A 181 2.22 11.59 19.00
CA LEU A 181 2.11 13.04 19.16
C LEU A 181 1.10 13.42 20.26
N ALA A 182 -0.07 12.75 20.30
CA ALA A 182 -1.05 12.99 21.36
C ALA A 182 -0.43 12.81 22.75
N LYS A 183 0.29 11.71 22.99
CA LYS A 183 1.02 11.47 24.25
C LYS A 183 2.05 12.55 24.54
N MET A 184 2.83 12.96 23.54
CA MET A 184 3.84 14.03 23.69
C MET A 184 3.23 15.38 24.07
N TYR A 185 1.99 15.65 23.64
CA TYR A 185 1.24 16.87 23.96
C TYR A 185 0.30 16.70 25.18
N GLY A 186 0.44 15.60 25.94
CA GLY A 186 -0.19 15.37 27.22
C GLY A 186 -1.68 15.00 27.16
N PHE A 187 -2.08 14.26 26.11
CA PHE A 187 -3.39 13.63 26.01
C PHE A 187 -3.29 12.24 25.35
N GLU A 188 -4.27 11.40 25.53
CA GLU A 188 -4.29 10.04 24.99
C GLU A 188 -5.45 9.86 24.01
N VAL A 189 -5.18 9.09 22.94
CA VAL A 189 -6.16 8.64 21.96
C VAL A 189 -5.86 7.19 21.59
N ALA A 190 -6.88 6.40 21.33
CA ALA A 190 -6.74 5.01 20.91
C ALA A 190 -6.56 4.85 19.40
N SER A 191 -6.83 5.92 18.61
CA SER A 191 -6.76 5.86 17.15
C SER A 191 -6.61 7.25 16.53
N SER A 192 -6.19 7.29 15.26
CA SER A 192 -6.19 8.51 14.44
C SER A 192 -7.59 9.14 14.35
N GLN A 193 -8.65 8.34 14.29
CA GLN A 193 -10.03 8.82 14.29
C GLN A 193 -10.36 9.63 15.56
N GLN A 194 -10.00 9.12 16.75
CA GLN A 194 -10.17 9.85 18.00
C GLN A 194 -9.36 11.14 18.05
N PHE A 195 -8.13 11.10 17.51
CA PHE A 195 -7.29 12.30 17.41
C PHE A 195 -8.01 13.38 16.59
N PHE A 196 -8.46 13.07 15.39
CA PHE A 196 -9.16 14.03 14.52
C PHE A 196 -10.52 14.48 15.11
N ASN A 197 -11.21 13.65 15.86
CA ASN A 197 -12.42 14.06 16.58
C ASN A 197 -12.11 15.16 17.62
N LEU A 198 -10.99 15.05 18.34
CA LEU A 198 -10.55 16.11 19.26
C LEU A 198 -10.17 17.40 18.53
N VAL A 199 -9.54 17.29 17.35
CA VAL A 199 -9.24 18.45 16.49
C VAL A 199 -10.52 19.16 16.08
N THR A 200 -11.51 18.40 15.58
CA THR A 200 -12.82 18.93 15.17
C THR A 200 -13.56 19.61 16.34
N ASN A 201 -13.44 19.04 17.54
CA ASN A 201 -14.01 19.60 18.76
C ASN A 201 -13.17 20.76 19.37
N LYS A 202 -12.16 21.25 18.63
CA LYS A 202 -11.30 22.38 18.99
C LYS A 202 -10.57 22.19 20.35
N ASN A 203 -10.21 20.94 20.68
CA ASN A 203 -9.38 20.71 21.87
C ASN A 203 -8.01 21.42 21.69
N PRO A 204 -7.60 22.31 22.63
CA PRO A 204 -6.42 23.12 22.43
C PRO A 204 -5.12 22.32 22.24
N ARG A 205 -4.95 21.22 23.01
CA ARG A 205 -3.76 20.36 22.87
C ARG A 205 -3.76 19.59 21.56
N ALA A 206 -4.92 19.10 21.16
CA ALA A 206 -5.06 18.38 19.89
C ALA A 206 -4.81 19.30 18.67
N LEU A 207 -5.21 20.57 18.74
CA LEU A 207 -4.91 21.55 17.67
C LEU A 207 -3.39 21.82 17.54
N VAL A 208 -2.67 21.90 18.67
CA VAL A 208 -1.20 22.06 18.64
C VAL A 208 -0.54 20.82 18.02
N ALA A 209 -0.92 19.61 18.50
CA ALA A 209 -0.39 18.37 17.98
C ALA A 209 -0.74 18.15 16.48
N TYR A 210 -1.93 18.58 16.04
CA TYR A 210 -2.35 18.56 14.64
C TYR A 210 -1.49 19.44 13.75
N ASN A 211 -1.21 20.67 14.18
CA ASN A 211 -0.32 21.54 13.41
C ASN A 211 1.09 20.97 13.31
N GLU A 212 1.58 20.37 14.39
CA GLU A 212 2.89 19.70 14.38
C GLU A 212 2.90 18.49 13.44
N TRP A 213 1.85 17.67 13.46
CA TRP A 213 1.70 16.56 12.53
C TRP A 213 1.70 17.01 11.07
N LEU A 214 0.98 18.10 10.75
CA LEU A 214 0.99 18.68 9.39
C LEU A 214 2.37 19.17 8.96
N ASN A 215 3.14 19.77 9.88
CA ASN A 215 4.50 20.21 9.58
C ASN A 215 5.41 19.00 9.28
N ILE A 216 5.37 17.96 10.12
CA ILE A 216 6.19 16.75 9.93
C ILE A 216 5.78 16.00 8.66
N LEU A 217 4.48 15.90 8.38
CA LEU A 217 3.99 15.32 7.12
C LEU A 217 4.47 16.15 5.92
N GLY A 218 4.47 17.47 6.03
CA GLY A 218 5.00 18.37 5.00
C GLY A 218 6.51 18.17 4.77
N ASP A 219 7.30 18.06 5.84
CA ASP A 219 8.73 17.75 5.75
C ASP A 219 8.98 16.41 5.05
N PHE A 220 8.16 15.39 5.37
CA PHE A 220 8.21 14.09 4.70
C PHE A 220 7.90 14.18 3.21
N LEU A 221 6.87 14.93 2.82
CA LEU A 221 6.49 15.11 1.41
C LEU A 221 7.56 15.88 0.64
N ASN A 222 8.17 16.90 1.26
CA ASN A 222 9.30 17.64 0.67
C ASN A 222 10.53 16.74 0.52
N PHE A 223 10.84 15.90 1.51
CA PHE A 223 11.91 14.91 1.40
C PHE A 223 11.68 13.98 0.19
N ILE A 224 10.45 13.48 -0.02
CA ILE A 224 10.10 12.68 -1.20
C ILE A 224 10.33 13.45 -2.49
N LYS A 225 9.88 14.72 -2.55
CA LYS A 225 10.08 15.60 -3.72
C LYS A 225 11.56 15.77 -4.05
N GLU A 226 12.38 16.07 -3.05
CA GLU A 226 13.81 16.31 -3.24
C GLU A 226 14.56 15.05 -3.65
N LYS A 227 14.30 13.94 -2.98
CA LYS A 227 15.02 12.68 -3.18
C LYS A 227 14.57 11.91 -4.41
N HIS A 228 13.27 11.83 -4.64
CA HIS A 228 12.69 10.97 -5.66
C HIS A 228 12.15 11.72 -6.87
N GLN A 229 12.02 13.05 -6.79
CA GLN A 229 11.58 13.94 -7.88
C GLN A 229 10.32 13.43 -8.62
N PRO A 230 9.24 13.04 -7.90
CA PRO A 230 8.03 12.58 -8.55
C PRO A 230 7.31 13.75 -9.25
N GLU A 231 6.63 13.45 -10.36
CA GLU A 231 5.73 14.40 -11.01
C GLU A 231 4.39 14.50 -10.28
N ILE A 232 4.02 13.46 -9.53
CA ILE A 232 2.81 13.37 -8.71
C ILE A 232 3.05 12.48 -7.49
N ILE A 233 2.43 12.84 -6.37
CA ILE A 233 2.37 12.01 -5.15
C ILE A 233 0.90 11.64 -4.91
N ALA A 234 0.58 10.36 -5.08
CA ALA A 234 -0.74 9.79 -4.83
C ALA A 234 -0.85 9.30 -3.38
N ILE A 235 -1.84 9.75 -2.63
CA ILE A 235 -1.96 9.50 -1.18
C ILE A 235 -3.25 8.77 -0.85
N THR A 236 -3.15 7.74 0.01
CA THR A 236 -4.27 6.98 0.57
C THR A 236 -3.97 6.48 1.99
N GLY A 237 -4.76 5.57 2.49
CA GLY A 237 -4.56 4.88 3.76
C GLY A 237 -5.62 5.17 4.81
N GLY A 238 -5.52 4.49 5.96
CA GLY A 238 -6.51 4.58 7.03
C GLY A 238 -6.69 5.99 7.60
N VAL A 239 -5.59 6.76 7.71
CA VAL A 239 -5.60 8.17 8.15
C VAL A 239 -6.34 9.05 7.14
N PHE A 240 -6.26 8.71 5.86
CA PHE A 240 -6.88 9.45 4.78
C PHE A 240 -8.43 9.41 4.80
N LYS A 241 -9.03 8.49 5.56
CA LYS A 241 -10.47 8.51 5.85
C LYS A 241 -10.93 9.80 6.56
N SER A 242 -10.00 10.48 7.25
CA SER A 242 -10.21 11.78 7.90
C SER A 242 -9.74 12.98 7.06
N LYS A 243 -9.49 12.79 5.76
CA LYS A 243 -8.98 13.83 4.85
C LYS A 243 -9.77 15.13 4.84
N HIS A 244 -11.07 15.08 5.05
CA HIS A 244 -11.95 16.23 5.14
C HIS A 244 -11.54 17.25 6.22
N ILE A 245 -10.72 16.82 7.21
CA ILE A 245 -10.20 17.67 8.27
C ILE A 245 -8.88 18.33 7.89
N PHE A 246 -7.98 17.63 7.20
CA PHE A 246 -6.60 18.07 7.00
C PHE A 246 -6.17 18.29 5.54
N TRP A 247 -6.85 17.70 4.56
CA TRP A 247 -6.38 17.72 3.16
C TRP A 247 -6.24 19.12 2.59
N LYS A 248 -7.24 19.98 2.86
CA LYS A 248 -7.19 21.36 2.41
C LYS A 248 -6.02 22.14 3.01
N ASP A 249 -5.76 21.93 4.31
CA ASP A 249 -4.65 22.60 5.01
C ASP A 249 -3.31 22.13 4.46
N LEU A 250 -3.18 20.82 4.17
CA LEU A 250 -1.98 20.25 3.57
C LEU A 250 -1.70 20.84 2.19
N LEU A 251 -2.70 20.92 1.32
CA LEU A 251 -2.57 21.51 -0.02
C LEU A 251 -2.19 23.00 0.04
N LEU A 252 -2.78 23.74 0.97
CA LEU A 252 -2.46 25.18 1.13
C LEU A 252 -1.04 25.41 1.64
N ARG A 253 -0.51 24.53 2.46
CA ARG A 253 0.88 24.62 2.98
C ARG A 253 1.92 24.23 1.93
N HIS A 254 1.56 23.37 0.99
CA HIS A 254 2.48 22.80 0.00
C HIS A 254 1.94 22.95 -1.44
N PRO A 255 1.72 24.18 -1.92
CA PRO A 255 1.11 24.45 -3.22
C PRO A 255 2.01 24.04 -4.42
N ASP A 256 3.27 23.81 -4.18
CA ASP A 256 4.29 23.41 -5.16
C ASP A 256 4.45 21.87 -5.24
N LEU A 257 3.70 21.11 -4.44
CA LEU A 257 3.61 19.66 -4.53
C LEU A 257 2.35 19.26 -5.30
N ASN A 258 2.50 18.41 -6.32
CA ASN A 258 1.36 17.82 -7.00
C ASN A 258 0.83 16.62 -6.20
N LEU A 259 0.03 16.92 -5.18
CA LEU A 259 -0.60 15.93 -4.32
C LEU A 259 -1.97 15.56 -4.86
N GLN A 260 -2.24 14.27 -4.99
CA GLN A 260 -3.51 13.74 -5.47
C GLN A 260 -4.01 12.64 -4.53
N GLU A 261 -5.34 12.51 -4.44
CA GLU A 261 -5.94 11.34 -3.81
C GLU A 261 -5.78 10.12 -4.73
N CYS A 262 -5.51 8.94 -4.16
CA CYS A 262 -5.53 7.71 -4.93
C CYS A 262 -6.90 7.46 -5.54
N PHE A 263 -6.92 7.05 -6.78
CA PHE A 263 -8.16 6.75 -7.52
C PHE A 263 -8.79 5.42 -7.06
N PHE A 264 -7.96 4.41 -6.80
CA PHE A 264 -8.45 3.06 -6.47
C PHE A 264 -8.68 2.82 -4.97
N ASP A 265 -8.19 3.72 -4.11
CA ASP A 265 -8.32 3.63 -2.65
C ASP A 265 -8.01 2.21 -2.13
N GLN A 266 -8.99 1.54 -1.53
CA GLN A 266 -8.82 0.19 -0.97
C GLN A 266 -8.55 -0.90 -2.02
N ASN A 267 -8.88 -0.67 -3.28
CA ASN A 267 -8.68 -1.65 -4.35
C ASN A 267 -7.34 -1.50 -5.08
N ALA A 268 -6.52 -0.51 -4.70
CA ALA A 268 -5.24 -0.24 -5.37
C ALA A 268 -4.34 -1.48 -5.42
N GLY A 269 -4.19 -2.23 -4.32
CA GLY A 269 -3.39 -3.45 -4.27
C GLY A 269 -3.90 -4.54 -5.22
N LEU A 270 -5.22 -4.78 -5.26
CA LEU A 270 -5.83 -5.78 -6.16
C LEU A 270 -5.71 -5.37 -7.63
N ILE A 271 -6.08 -4.14 -7.96
CA ILE A 271 -6.00 -3.63 -9.34
C ILE A 271 -4.56 -3.57 -9.82
N GLY A 272 -3.63 -3.15 -8.96
CA GLY A 272 -2.21 -3.10 -9.27
C GLY A 272 -1.60 -4.46 -9.51
N SER A 273 -1.90 -5.44 -8.67
CA SER A 273 -1.47 -6.82 -8.86
C SER A 273 -1.97 -7.36 -10.20
N ALA A 274 -3.27 -7.18 -10.53
CA ALA A 274 -3.81 -7.61 -11.82
C ALA A 274 -3.13 -6.89 -12.99
N SER A 275 -3.01 -5.56 -12.91
CA SER A 275 -2.36 -4.74 -13.94
C SER A 275 -0.92 -5.17 -14.20
N TYR A 276 -0.16 -5.44 -13.13
CA TYR A 276 1.20 -5.96 -13.24
C TYR A 276 1.22 -7.34 -13.91
N GLY A 277 0.35 -8.25 -13.48
CA GLY A 277 0.26 -9.59 -14.09
C GLY A 277 -0.07 -9.53 -15.58
N PHE A 278 -1.03 -8.72 -16.02
CA PHE A 278 -1.33 -8.52 -17.44
C PHE A 278 -0.13 -7.94 -18.20
N THR A 279 0.56 -6.95 -17.64
CA THR A 279 1.75 -6.36 -18.24
C THR A 279 2.85 -7.41 -18.45
N MET A 280 3.11 -8.25 -17.45
CA MET A 280 4.14 -9.29 -17.53
C MET A 280 3.80 -10.45 -18.48
N LEU A 281 2.53 -10.69 -18.76
CA LEU A 281 2.08 -11.71 -19.71
C LEU A 281 2.06 -11.22 -21.16
N THR A 282 2.16 -9.91 -21.38
CA THR A 282 2.14 -9.30 -22.73
C THR A 282 3.52 -8.90 -23.23
N ASN A 283 4.52 -8.85 -22.36
CA ASN A 283 5.94 -8.62 -22.69
C ASN A 283 6.70 -9.93 -22.82
#